data_9b80199556edd0a0b1f4ac64b94f5234
#
_entry.id   9b80199556edd0a0b1f4ac64b94f5234
#
_cell.length_a   1.000
_cell.length_b   1.000
_cell.length_c   1.000
_cell.angle_alpha   90.00
_cell.angle_beta   90.00
_cell.angle_gamma   90.00
#
_symmetry.space_group_name_H-M   'P 1'
#
loop_
_entity.id
_entity.type
_entity.pdbx_description
1 polymer ?
#
loop_
_entity_poly.entity_id
_entity_poly.type
_entity_poly.pdbx_seq_one_letter_code
_entity_poly.pdbx_strand_id
1 'polypeptide(L)'
;MAEAALLPLRARLVVAVLIALWLLGTLRAFALVSAEPLYAYANSYDETRYTSCFHFYPDRPADVSPQLNSPEAPYARWRFIATGDPMCYWSTELAFGGLTALAWTTVEAFGGGTVHDARLVAAIRWVALLALSIALSIAWLRRGAARAAVANAALVPLVFADPGNTMYLATFYAEWTALLAAYALVALLLLWRNATRSRGRFIVLALVAFALAASKLQHMLLPLAFALAILVLDRVRLRRTTWRAFALTLGALLGAYFQFVQTQRHGVMIDTIRQYNSADVVFTALVPLAENPEALLAEIGIDPGCAIYSGKRAWQLPDLPDRTCAGLVSFTRSREIGALLRHPSIAPRLFANGVLALDPWLADNIGHVEGRQFEKLPPSVPTLGRPLHAFAWLQLALLAMPILALAVLLIRPGPRKGSVALDATALVVVAMIATLGIALLGDGLADVAKQGHLVIDAALAWLAAGLMMRVPIERASTATERPPPPNEDTR
;
A
#
# COMPACT_ATOMS: atom_id res chain seq x y z
N MET A 1 -42.88 6.77 -25.23
CA MET A 1 -41.58 6.11 -25.46
C MET A 1 -40.53 7.21 -25.41
N ALA A 2 -39.75 7.28 -24.29
CA ALA A 2 -38.75 8.30 -24.12
C ALA A 2 -37.58 8.01 -25.10
N GLU A 3 -37.27 8.93 -26.00
CA GLU A 3 -36.03 8.94 -26.76
C GLU A 3 -34.87 8.89 -25.78
N ALA A 4 -34.24 7.72 -25.70
CA ALA A 4 -32.96 7.58 -25.04
C ALA A 4 -31.96 8.45 -25.83
N ALA A 5 -31.77 9.69 -25.39
CA ALA A 5 -30.83 10.63 -25.99
C ALA A 5 -29.47 9.95 -26.05
N LEU A 6 -29.06 9.53 -27.26
CA LEU A 6 -27.80 8.85 -27.49
C LEU A 6 -26.67 9.78 -27.06
N LEU A 7 -25.87 9.34 -26.09
CA LEU A 7 -24.66 10.07 -25.65
C LEU A 7 -23.85 10.53 -26.88
N PRO A 8 -23.29 11.74 -26.86
CA PRO A 8 -22.44 12.22 -27.96
C PRO A 8 -21.26 11.27 -28.17
N LEU A 9 -20.81 11.08 -29.41
CA LEU A 9 -19.78 10.11 -29.80
C LEU A 9 -18.55 10.13 -28.89
N ARG A 10 -18.10 11.33 -28.50
CA ARG A 10 -16.96 11.50 -27.56
C ARG A 10 -17.23 10.90 -26.18
N ALA A 11 -18.43 11.06 -25.63
CA ALA A 11 -18.76 10.48 -24.33
C ALA A 11 -18.79 8.95 -24.41
N ARG A 12 -19.32 8.38 -25.52
CA ARG A 12 -19.28 6.94 -25.76
C ARG A 12 -17.86 6.41 -25.85
N LEU A 13 -16.95 7.13 -26.53
CA LEU A 13 -15.54 6.76 -26.64
C LEU A 13 -14.86 6.73 -25.26
N VAL A 14 -15.08 7.75 -24.42
CA VAL A 14 -14.52 7.78 -23.05
C VAL A 14 -15.04 6.59 -22.25
N VAL A 15 -16.35 6.30 -22.28
CA VAL A 15 -16.92 5.16 -21.57
C VAL A 15 -16.35 3.83 -22.10
N ALA A 16 -16.20 3.67 -23.41
CA ALA A 16 -15.58 2.47 -23.99
C ALA A 16 -14.12 2.29 -23.53
N VAL A 17 -13.34 3.36 -23.48
CA VAL A 17 -11.96 3.32 -22.97
C VAL A 17 -11.91 2.93 -21.50
N LEU A 18 -12.79 3.48 -20.67
CA LEU A 18 -12.88 3.11 -19.25
C LEU A 18 -13.18 1.63 -19.07
N ILE A 19 -14.20 1.12 -19.78
CA ILE A 19 -14.58 -0.31 -19.75
C ILE A 19 -13.41 -1.18 -20.23
N ALA A 20 -12.75 -0.80 -21.33
CA ALA A 20 -11.59 -1.55 -21.86
C ALA A 20 -10.44 -1.63 -20.86
N LEU A 21 -10.15 -0.53 -20.13
CA LEU A 21 -9.10 -0.51 -19.10
C LEU A 21 -9.45 -1.42 -17.91
N TRP A 22 -10.68 -1.38 -17.41
CA TRP A 22 -11.10 -2.26 -16.33
C TRP A 22 -11.12 -3.74 -16.75
N LEU A 23 -11.57 -4.04 -17.95
CA LEU A 23 -11.55 -5.41 -18.49
C LEU A 23 -10.12 -5.91 -18.67
N LEU A 24 -9.22 -5.09 -19.23
CA LEU A 24 -7.81 -5.45 -19.39
C LEU A 24 -7.14 -5.75 -18.05
N GLY A 25 -7.37 -4.89 -17.05
CA GLY A 25 -6.85 -5.12 -15.70
C GLY A 25 -7.42 -6.38 -15.08
N THR A 26 -8.73 -6.63 -15.23
CA THR A 26 -9.39 -7.83 -14.71
C THR A 26 -8.85 -9.09 -15.36
N LEU A 27 -8.68 -9.10 -16.68
CA LEU A 27 -8.13 -10.25 -17.40
C LEU A 27 -6.69 -10.52 -16.97
N ARG A 28 -5.87 -9.46 -16.80
CA ARG A 28 -4.48 -9.60 -16.32
C ARG A 28 -4.42 -10.17 -14.90
N ALA A 29 -5.22 -9.64 -13.97
CA ALA A 29 -5.27 -10.13 -12.60
C ALA A 29 -5.82 -11.56 -12.53
N PHE A 30 -6.88 -11.85 -13.28
CA PHE A 30 -7.48 -13.18 -13.33
C PHE A 30 -6.52 -14.23 -13.88
N ALA A 31 -5.74 -13.92 -14.93
CA ALA A 31 -4.74 -14.84 -15.48
C ALA A 31 -3.70 -15.27 -14.45
N LEU A 32 -3.34 -14.39 -13.49
CA LEU A 32 -2.43 -14.75 -12.41
C LEU A 32 -3.14 -15.54 -11.29
N VAL A 33 -4.29 -15.05 -10.83
CA VAL A 33 -5.03 -15.63 -9.70
C VAL A 33 -5.57 -17.02 -10.03
N SER A 34 -5.95 -17.28 -11.29
CA SER A 34 -6.45 -18.58 -11.74
C SER A 34 -5.35 -19.59 -12.07
N ALA A 35 -4.08 -19.21 -11.99
CA ALA A 35 -2.97 -20.10 -12.29
C ALA A 35 -2.93 -21.31 -11.33
N GLU A 36 -2.43 -22.43 -11.85
CA GLU A 36 -2.12 -23.64 -11.09
C GLU A 36 -0.67 -24.05 -11.38
N PRO A 37 0.16 -24.18 -10.32
CA PRO A 37 -0.12 -23.90 -8.89
C PRO A 37 -0.45 -22.45 -8.62
N LEU A 38 -1.06 -22.14 -7.45
CA LEU A 38 -1.40 -20.78 -7.06
C LEU A 38 -0.14 -19.91 -6.96
N TYR A 39 -0.20 -18.72 -7.55
CA TYR A 39 0.81 -17.67 -7.37
C TYR A 39 0.30 -16.62 -6.40
N ALA A 40 0.95 -16.48 -5.24
CA ALA A 40 0.58 -15.50 -4.23
C ALA A 40 1.77 -15.24 -3.28
N TYR A 41 1.79 -14.07 -2.64
CA TYR A 41 2.71 -13.85 -1.53
C TYR A 41 2.18 -14.53 -0.29
N ALA A 42 2.96 -15.39 0.34
CA ALA A 42 2.57 -15.94 1.62
C ALA A 42 3.74 -16.46 2.47
N ASN A 43 3.59 -16.29 3.77
CA ASN A 43 4.12 -17.21 4.76
C ASN A 43 3.03 -17.44 5.82
N SER A 44 2.96 -18.63 6.35
CA SER A 44 1.88 -19.03 7.25
C SER A 44 1.84 -18.21 8.54
N TYR A 45 2.99 -17.75 9.03
CA TYR A 45 3.08 -16.97 10.27
C TYR A 45 2.40 -15.60 10.10
N ASP A 46 2.70 -14.88 9.01
CA ASP A 46 2.14 -13.56 8.77
C ASP A 46 0.63 -13.62 8.48
N GLU A 47 0.18 -14.64 7.75
CA GLU A 47 -1.23 -14.83 7.42
C GLU A 47 -2.04 -15.28 8.64
N THR A 48 -1.51 -16.21 9.45
CA THR A 48 -2.20 -16.75 10.61
C THR A 48 -2.63 -15.67 11.60
N ARG A 49 -1.90 -14.56 11.69
CA ARG A 49 -2.30 -13.41 12.52
C ARG A 49 -3.67 -12.83 12.18
N TYR A 50 -4.09 -12.93 10.93
CA TYR A 50 -5.39 -12.42 10.46
C TYR A 50 -6.41 -13.54 10.30
N THR A 51 -6.00 -14.68 9.76
CA THR A 51 -6.91 -15.80 9.48
C THR A 51 -7.42 -16.48 10.74
N SER A 52 -6.61 -16.53 11.79
CA SER A 52 -7.01 -17.08 13.10
C SER A 52 -8.16 -16.31 13.73
N CYS A 53 -8.37 -15.03 13.40
CA CYS A 53 -9.55 -14.26 13.85
C CYS A 53 -10.87 -14.89 13.40
N PHE A 54 -10.85 -15.68 12.34
CA PHE A 54 -12.01 -16.35 11.75
C PHE A 54 -11.87 -17.88 11.78
N HIS A 55 -10.83 -18.39 12.45
CA HIS A 55 -10.48 -19.82 12.46
C HIS A 55 -10.22 -20.41 11.07
N PHE A 56 -9.66 -19.63 10.14
CA PHE A 56 -9.22 -20.15 8.84
C PHE A 56 -7.79 -20.66 8.95
N TYR A 57 -7.55 -21.84 8.46
CA TYR A 57 -6.21 -22.43 8.39
C TYR A 57 -6.04 -23.18 7.08
N PRO A 58 -4.80 -23.27 6.56
CA PRO A 58 -4.52 -24.09 5.40
C PRO A 58 -5.00 -25.53 5.59
N ASP A 59 -5.57 -26.11 4.53
CA ASP A 59 -5.94 -27.52 4.48
C ASP A 59 -4.67 -28.37 4.40
N ARG A 60 -4.21 -28.84 5.55
CA ARG A 60 -2.99 -29.64 5.72
C ARG A 60 -3.29 -31.03 6.22
N PRO A 61 -2.33 -31.99 6.12
CA PRO A 61 -2.41 -33.28 6.80
C PRO A 61 -2.68 -33.11 8.31
N ALA A 62 -3.40 -34.07 8.89
CA ALA A 62 -3.87 -33.98 10.27
C ALA A 62 -2.75 -33.99 11.33
N ASP A 63 -1.56 -34.48 10.97
CA ASP A 63 -0.36 -34.50 11.80
C ASP A 63 0.40 -33.19 11.81
N VAL A 64 0.03 -32.23 10.95
CA VAL A 64 0.64 -30.90 10.89
C VAL A 64 -0.23 -29.89 11.63
N SER A 65 0.36 -29.19 12.61
CA SER A 65 -0.36 -28.14 13.33
C SER A 65 -0.90 -27.08 12.36
N PRO A 66 -2.17 -26.71 12.44
CA PRO A 66 -2.75 -25.68 11.59
C PRO A 66 -2.07 -24.31 11.75
N GLN A 67 -1.51 -24.05 12.92
CA GLN A 67 -0.82 -22.77 13.23
C GLN A 67 0.67 -22.79 12.92
N LEU A 68 1.24 -23.95 12.60
CA LEU A 68 2.66 -24.06 12.30
C LEU A 68 3.00 -23.33 11.00
N ASN A 69 4.04 -22.51 11.04
CA ASN A 69 4.60 -21.89 9.85
C ASN A 69 5.11 -22.96 8.89
N SER A 70 4.74 -22.88 7.63
CA SER A 70 5.13 -23.85 6.61
C SER A 70 5.84 -23.17 5.45
N PRO A 71 6.95 -23.78 4.99
CA PRO A 71 7.66 -23.31 3.80
C PRO A 71 6.87 -23.53 2.50
N GLU A 72 5.80 -24.30 2.52
CA GLU A 72 5.00 -24.62 1.33
C GLU A 72 3.94 -23.55 0.99
N ALA A 73 3.84 -22.49 1.81
CA ALA A 73 2.97 -21.37 1.49
C ALA A 73 3.40 -20.69 0.17
N PRO A 74 2.48 -20.13 -0.62
CA PRO A 74 1.05 -19.97 -0.37
C PRO A 74 0.23 -21.25 -0.46
N TYR A 75 -0.99 -21.22 0.09
CA TYR A 75 -1.96 -22.30 0.03
C TYR A 75 -3.21 -21.88 -0.72
N ALA A 76 -3.62 -22.68 -1.70
CA ALA A 76 -4.89 -22.47 -2.38
C ALA A 76 -6.08 -22.94 -1.54
N ARG A 77 -5.91 -23.99 -0.72
CA ARG A 77 -7.00 -24.66 0.02
C ARG A 77 -6.98 -24.33 1.50
N TRP A 78 -8.14 -23.97 2.02
CA TRP A 78 -8.38 -23.53 3.39
C TRP A 78 -9.60 -24.20 3.99
N ARG A 79 -9.63 -24.32 5.31
CA ARG A 79 -10.81 -24.83 6.06
C ARG A 79 -10.99 -24.09 7.39
N PHE A 80 -12.19 -24.16 7.95
CA PHE A 80 -12.42 -23.75 9.32
C PHE A 80 -11.91 -24.82 10.29
N ILE A 81 -11.03 -24.44 11.21
CA ILE A 81 -10.50 -25.31 12.25
C ILE A 81 -10.62 -24.60 13.57
N ALA A 82 -11.42 -25.16 14.50
CA ALA A 82 -11.51 -24.62 15.86
C ALA A 82 -10.17 -24.79 16.58
N THR A 83 -9.57 -23.69 17.00
CA THR A 83 -8.34 -23.65 17.79
C THR A 83 -8.62 -22.98 19.13
N GLY A 84 -7.97 -23.44 20.22
CA GLY A 84 -8.25 -22.98 21.57
C GLY A 84 -7.87 -21.53 21.86
N ASP A 85 -6.81 -21.02 21.21
CA ASP A 85 -6.31 -19.65 21.40
C ASP A 85 -5.87 -19.04 20.06
N PRO A 86 -6.76 -18.35 19.36
CA PRO A 86 -6.44 -17.76 18.09
C PRO A 86 -5.53 -16.54 18.28
N MET A 87 -4.39 -16.49 17.60
CA MET A 87 -3.50 -15.33 17.51
C MET A 87 -4.13 -14.24 16.62
N CYS A 88 -5.25 -13.68 17.05
CA CYS A 88 -6.01 -12.72 16.27
C CYS A 88 -5.40 -11.31 16.34
N TYR A 89 -4.75 -10.88 15.27
CA TYR A 89 -4.28 -9.50 15.14
C TYR A 89 -5.36 -8.60 14.51
N TRP A 90 -5.81 -7.61 15.26
CA TRP A 90 -6.81 -6.67 14.77
C TRP A 90 -6.24 -5.71 13.72
N SER A 91 -6.89 -5.68 12.59
CA SER A 91 -6.54 -4.87 11.43
C SER A 91 -7.81 -4.55 10.63
N THR A 92 -7.78 -3.50 9.84
CA THR A 92 -8.84 -3.25 8.84
C THR A 92 -8.88 -4.30 7.74
N GLU A 93 -7.85 -5.13 7.60
CA GLU A 93 -7.85 -6.35 6.79
C GLU A 93 -8.96 -7.32 7.20
N LEU A 94 -9.36 -7.34 8.48
CA LEU A 94 -10.44 -8.19 8.97
C LEU A 94 -11.80 -7.91 8.30
N ALA A 95 -11.97 -6.77 7.63
CA ALA A 95 -13.17 -6.54 6.81
C ALA A 95 -13.23 -7.52 5.63
N PHE A 96 -12.11 -7.77 4.95
CA PHE A 96 -12.03 -8.78 3.89
C PHE A 96 -12.09 -10.19 4.46
N GLY A 97 -11.43 -10.45 5.60
CA GLY A 97 -11.56 -11.73 6.31
C GLY A 97 -13.01 -12.05 6.67
N GLY A 98 -13.76 -11.10 7.20
CA GLY A 98 -15.19 -11.26 7.54
C GLY A 98 -16.08 -11.51 6.32
N LEU A 99 -15.84 -10.80 5.22
CA LEU A 99 -16.56 -11.06 3.96
C LEU A 99 -16.23 -12.47 3.42
N THR A 100 -14.99 -12.90 3.53
CA THR A 100 -14.56 -14.25 3.15
C THR A 100 -15.23 -15.31 4.03
N ALA A 101 -15.25 -15.10 5.35
CA ALA A 101 -15.93 -15.99 6.30
C ALA A 101 -17.41 -16.14 5.93
N LEU A 102 -18.08 -15.02 5.69
CA LEU A 102 -19.48 -15.01 5.30
C LEU A 102 -19.71 -15.79 3.99
N ALA A 103 -18.84 -15.58 2.99
CA ALA A 103 -18.95 -16.28 1.72
C ALA A 103 -18.73 -17.79 1.87
N TRP A 104 -17.70 -18.22 2.61
CA TRP A 104 -17.39 -19.63 2.82
C TRP A 104 -18.45 -20.33 3.65
N THR A 105 -18.93 -19.74 4.75
CA THR A 105 -20.05 -20.30 5.55
C THR A 105 -21.33 -20.37 4.74
N THR A 106 -21.55 -19.42 3.82
CA THR A 106 -22.71 -19.49 2.91
C THR A 106 -22.59 -20.67 1.96
N VAL A 107 -21.42 -20.90 1.37
CA VAL A 107 -21.16 -22.06 0.49
C VAL A 107 -21.42 -23.36 1.25
N GLU A 108 -20.92 -23.51 2.49
CA GLU A 108 -21.17 -24.70 3.33
C GLU A 108 -22.66 -24.88 3.63
N ALA A 109 -23.38 -23.82 3.96
CA ALA A 109 -24.82 -23.87 4.27
C ALA A 109 -25.67 -24.34 3.09
N PHE A 110 -25.21 -24.09 1.85
CA PHE A 110 -25.87 -24.57 0.62
C PHE A 110 -25.34 -25.92 0.13
N GLY A 111 -24.64 -26.68 0.97
CA GLY A 111 -24.16 -28.03 0.65
C GLY A 111 -22.84 -28.06 -0.12
N GLY A 112 -22.12 -26.94 -0.17
CA GLY A 112 -20.73 -26.92 -0.63
C GLY A 112 -19.80 -27.66 0.33
N GLY A 113 -18.59 -27.97 -0.14
CA GLY A 113 -17.58 -28.66 0.68
C GLY A 113 -17.05 -27.76 1.81
N THR A 114 -16.38 -28.40 2.78
CA THR A 114 -15.72 -27.74 3.93
C THR A 114 -14.29 -27.26 3.63
N VAL A 115 -13.82 -27.47 2.42
CA VAL A 115 -12.54 -26.98 1.91
C VAL A 115 -12.79 -25.88 0.90
N HIS A 116 -12.22 -24.72 1.13
CA HIS A 116 -12.46 -23.49 0.39
C HIS A 116 -11.22 -23.04 -0.37
N ASP A 117 -11.44 -22.35 -1.50
CA ASP A 117 -10.36 -21.83 -2.34
C ASP A 117 -10.04 -20.36 -1.98
N ALA A 118 -8.76 -20.05 -1.79
CA ALA A 118 -8.26 -18.70 -1.54
C ALA A 118 -8.53 -17.74 -2.72
N ARG A 119 -8.82 -18.25 -3.93
CA ARG A 119 -9.19 -17.44 -5.09
C ARG A 119 -10.48 -16.64 -4.88
N LEU A 120 -11.36 -17.10 -3.98
CA LEU A 120 -12.55 -16.33 -3.59
C LEU A 120 -12.17 -15.05 -2.83
N VAL A 121 -11.14 -15.12 -1.98
CA VAL A 121 -10.59 -13.91 -1.30
C VAL A 121 -10.11 -12.90 -2.34
N ALA A 122 -9.37 -13.40 -3.36
CA ALA A 122 -8.90 -12.59 -4.46
C ALA A 122 -10.06 -11.92 -5.24
N ALA A 123 -11.12 -12.67 -5.52
CA ALA A 123 -12.30 -12.14 -6.19
C ALA A 123 -12.98 -11.02 -5.38
N ILE A 124 -13.18 -11.22 -4.07
CA ILE A 124 -13.77 -10.20 -3.16
C ILE A 124 -12.95 -8.92 -3.18
N ARG A 125 -11.64 -9.01 -3.04
CA ARG A 125 -10.71 -7.87 -3.02
C ARG A 125 -10.66 -7.15 -4.37
N TRP A 126 -10.65 -7.92 -5.47
CA TRP A 126 -10.65 -7.35 -6.82
C TRP A 126 -11.94 -6.60 -7.13
N VAL A 127 -13.09 -7.14 -6.74
CA VAL A 127 -14.39 -6.47 -6.87
C VAL A 127 -14.42 -5.18 -6.07
N ALA A 128 -13.86 -5.15 -4.85
CA ALA A 128 -13.75 -3.93 -4.05
C ALA A 128 -12.90 -2.86 -4.74
N LEU A 129 -11.75 -3.24 -5.34
CA LEU A 129 -10.92 -2.32 -6.13
C LEU A 129 -11.67 -1.77 -7.34
N LEU A 130 -12.32 -2.64 -8.12
CA LEU A 130 -13.08 -2.22 -9.31
C LEU A 130 -14.22 -1.28 -8.91
N ALA A 131 -15.00 -1.61 -7.89
CA ALA A 131 -16.09 -0.76 -7.39
C ALA A 131 -15.57 0.63 -6.99
N LEU A 132 -14.44 0.69 -6.27
CA LEU A 132 -13.81 1.95 -5.91
C LEU A 132 -13.32 2.74 -7.14
N SER A 133 -12.62 2.08 -8.07
CA SER A 133 -12.10 2.71 -9.30
C SER A 133 -13.22 3.24 -10.18
N ILE A 134 -14.30 2.49 -10.34
CA ILE A 134 -15.50 2.90 -11.09
C ILE A 134 -16.16 4.12 -10.41
N ALA A 135 -16.38 4.05 -9.09
CA ALA A 135 -17.01 5.15 -8.35
C ALA A 135 -16.18 6.46 -8.44
N LEU A 136 -14.86 6.37 -8.32
CA LEU A 136 -13.95 7.51 -8.47
C LEU A 136 -13.95 8.04 -9.91
N SER A 137 -13.93 7.17 -10.93
CA SER A 137 -13.98 7.60 -12.34
C SER A 137 -15.31 8.29 -12.66
N ILE A 138 -16.44 7.79 -12.17
CA ILE A 138 -17.76 8.45 -12.30
C ILE A 138 -17.72 9.82 -11.61
N ALA A 139 -17.13 9.92 -10.42
CA ALA A 139 -17.03 11.18 -9.70
C ALA A 139 -16.18 12.22 -10.46
N TRP A 140 -15.11 11.79 -11.14
CA TRP A 140 -14.31 12.64 -12.03
C TRP A 140 -15.09 13.07 -13.27
N LEU A 141 -15.81 12.13 -13.93
CA LEU A 141 -16.65 12.44 -15.10
C LEU A 141 -17.75 13.47 -14.76
N ARG A 142 -18.42 13.32 -13.62
CA ARG A 142 -19.42 14.29 -13.14
C ARG A 142 -18.87 15.71 -12.94
N ARG A 143 -17.54 15.84 -12.83
CA ARG A 143 -16.82 17.12 -12.74
C ARG A 143 -16.26 17.63 -14.09
N GLY A 144 -16.60 16.93 -15.18
CA GLY A 144 -16.07 17.25 -16.50
C GLY A 144 -14.58 16.89 -16.67
N ALA A 145 -14.01 16.11 -15.76
CA ALA A 145 -12.58 15.76 -15.75
C ALA A 145 -12.32 14.38 -16.38
N ALA A 146 -12.70 14.21 -17.66
CA ALA A 146 -12.61 12.94 -18.38
C ALA A 146 -11.18 12.35 -18.39
N ARG A 147 -10.14 13.20 -18.54
CA ARG A 147 -8.74 12.74 -18.48
C ARG A 147 -8.39 12.14 -17.11
N ALA A 148 -8.85 12.76 -16.03
CA ALA A 148 -8.62 12.23 -14.69
C ALA A 148 -9.36 10.90 -14.47
N ALA A 149 -10.57 10.74 -15.02
CA ALA A 149 -11.30 9.47 -15.00
C ALA A 149 -10.53 8.37 -15.75
N VAL A 150 -10.02 8.65 -16.95
CA VAL A 150 -9.22 7.70 -17.74
C VAL A 150 -7.90 7.38 -17.02
N ALA A 151 -7.21 8.40 -16.48
CA ALA A 151 -6.00 8.20 -15.70
C ALA A 151 -6.25 7.29 -14.49
N ASN A 152 -7.34 7.52 -13.76
CA ASN A 152 -7.77 6.69 -12.63
C ASN A 152 -8.03 5.23 -13.04
N ALA A 153 -8.77 5.01 -14.14
CA ALA A 153 -9.04 3.66 -14.64
C ALA A 153 -7.78 2.96 -15.15
N ALA A 154 -6.83 3.69 -15.74
CA ALA A 154 -5.56 3.15 -16.23
C ALA A 154 -4.66 2.60 -15.12
N LEU A 155 -4.83 3.03 -13.88
CA LEU A 155 -4.11 2.45 -12.74
C LEU A 155 -4.47 0.95 -12.57
N VAL A 156 -5.67 0.53 -12.95
CA VAL A 156 -6.11 -0.86 -12.78
C VAL A 156 -5.22 -1.83 -13.57
N PRO A 157 -5.05 -1.70 -14.90
CA PRO A 157 -4.18 -2.59 -15.66
C PRO A 157 -2.68 -2.32 -15.47
N LEU A 158 -2.26 -1.08 -15.17
CA LEU A 158 -0.85 -0.70 -15.15
C LEU A 158 -0.19 -0.88 -13.79
N VAL A 159 -0.95 -0.73 -12.69
CA VAL A 159 -0.41 -0.81 -11.33
C VAL A 159 -1.03 -1.99 -10.58
N PHE A 160 -2.36 -1.95 -10.38
CA PHE A 160 -3.02 -2.92 -9.51
C PHE A 160 -3.03 -4.35 -10.07
N ALA A 161 -3.07 -4.52 -11.39
CA ALA A 161 -3.02 -5.83 -12.03
C ALA A 161 -1.60 -6.34 -12.28
N ASP A 162 -0.56 -5.63 -11.84
CA ASP A 162 0.81 -6.17 -11.89
C ASP A 162 0.97 -7.31 -10.86
N PRO A 163 1.72 -8.38 -11.16
CA PRO A 163 1.98 -9.46 -10.22
C PRO A 163 2.49 -8.99 -8.86
N GLY A 164 3.29 -7.94 -8.78
CA GLY A 164 3.75 -7.35 -7.52
C GLY A 164 2.60 -7.01 -6.57
N ASN A 165 1.43 -6.63 -7.11
CA ASN A 165 0.24 -6.32 -6.35
C ASN A 165 -0.79 -7.46 -6.34
N THR A 166 -1.02 -8.13 -7.48
CA THR A 166 -2.04 -9.18 -7.56
C THR A 166 -1.69 -10.41 -6.73
N MET A 167 -0.42 -10.64 -6.42
CA MET A 167 -0.01 -11.70 -5.51
C MET A 167 -0.47 -11.50 -4.06
N TYR A 168 -0.88 -10.29 -3.67
CA TYR A 168 -1.55 -10.06 -2.39
C TYR A 168 -3.04 -10.41 -2.40
N LEU A 169 -3.66 -10.68 -3.55
CA LEU A 169 -5.11 -10.90 -3.63
C LEU A 169 -5.54 -12.20 -2.97
N ALA A 170 -4.85 -13.31 -3.27
CA ALA A 170 -5.18 -14.65 -2.78
C ALA A 170 -4.44 -15.01 -1.48
N THR A 171 -4.12 -14.02 -0.65
CA THR A 171 -3.47 -14.16 0.65
C THR A 171 -4.24 -13.38 1.71
N PHE A 172 -3.80 -13.45 2.96
CA PHE A 172 -4.39 -12.69 4.05
C PHE A 172 -3.46 -11.60 4.58
N TYR A 173 -2.67 -10.98 3.69
CA TYR A 173 -1.82 -9.85 4.04
C TYR A 173 -2.56 -8.51 4.06
N ALA A 174 -2.25 -7.67 5.05
CA ALA A 174 -2.82 -6.34 5.19
C ALA A 174 -2.31 -5.32 4.15
N GLU A 175 -1.27 -5.67 3.41
CA GLU A 175 -0.67 -4.84 2.37
C GLU A 175 -1.67 -4.48 1.26
N TRP A 176 -2.56 -5.40 0.89
CA TRP A 176 -3.63 -5.08 -0.07
C TRP A 176 -4.61 -4.04 0.47
N THR A 177 -5.03 -4.16 1.72
CA THR A 177 -5.91 -3.17 2.36
C THR A 177 -5.23 -1.82 2.48
N ALA A 178 -3.93 -1.78 2.78
CA ALA A 178 -3.14 -0.55 2.81
C ALA A 178 -3.06 0.11 1.43
N LEU A 179 -2.78 -0.67 0.39
CA LEU A 179 -2.75 -0.20 -1.01
C LEU A 179 -4.11 0.40 -1.42
N LEU A 180 -5.20 -0.30 -1.16
CA LEU A 180 -6.56 0.15 -1.48
C LEU A 180 -6.92 1.44 -0.73
N ALA A 181 -6.60 1.52 0.57
CA ALA A 181 -6.85 2.69 1.40
C ALA A 181 -5.98 3.89 0.98
N ALA A 182 -4.70 3.69 0.67
CA ALA A 182 -3.80 4.73 0.17
C ALA A 182 -4.28 5.28 -1.18
N TYR A 183 -4.66 4.40 -2.10
CA TYR A 183 -5.25 4.78 -3.37
C TYR A 183 -6.52 5.61 -3.19
N ALA A 184 -7.46 5.14 -2.38
CA ALA A 184 -8.70 5.87 -2.08
C ALA A 184 -8.39 7.25 -1.49
N LEU A 185 -7.46 7.32 -0.54
CA LEU A 185 -7.09 8.55 0.15
C LEU A 185 -6.54 9.59 -0.82
N VAL A 186 -5.54 9.23 -1.63
CA VAL A 186 -4.93 10.14 -2.62
C VAL A 186 -5.96 10.59 -3.65
N ALA A 187 -6.77 9.67 -4.19
CA ALA A 187 -7.80 9.99 -5.17
C ALA A 187 -8.87 10.95 -4.61
N LEU A 188 -9.33 10.74 -3.37
CA LEU A 188 -10.30 11.62 -2.70
C LEU A 188 -9.71 12.98 -2.36
N LEU A 189 -8.45 13.06 -1.94
CA LEU A 189 -7.75 14.32 -1.69
C LEU A 189 -7.64 15.17 -2.96
N LEU A 190 -7.36 14.55 -4.10
CA LEU A 190 -7.34 15.21 -5.40
C LEU A 190 -8.75 15.59 -5.88
N LEU A 191 -9.70 14.67 -5.76
CA LEU A 191 -11.09 14.89 -6.14
C LEU A 191 -11.71 16.05 -5.34
N TRP A 192 -11.42 16.16 -4.05
CA TRP A 192 -12.00 17.19 -3.16
C TRP A 192 -11.07 18.38 -2.87
N ARG A 193 -10.04 18.57 -3.70
CA ARG A 193 -9.04 19.65 -3.47
C ARG A 193 -9.63 21.05 -3.30
N ASN A 194 -10.68 21.37 -4.04
CA ASN A 194 -11.37 22.67 -4.00
C ASN A 194 -12.77 22.58 -3.39
N ALA A 195 -13.12 21.43 -2.80
CA ALA A 195 -14.44 21.21 -2.27
C ALA A 195 -14.62 21.89 -0.91
N THR A 196 -15.79 22.48 -0.71
CA THR A 196 -16.21 22.95 0.62
C THR A 196 -16.37 21.79 1.59
N ARG A 197 -16.22 22.07 2.88
CA ARG A 197 -16.46 21.08 3.93
C ARG A 197 -17.92 20.64 3.90
N SER A 198 -18.14 19.32 3.91
CA SER A 198 -19.42 18.72 4.26
C SER A 198 -19.18 17.60 5.27
N ARG A 199 -20.18 17.30 6.10
CA ARG A 199 -20.07 16.22 7.11
C ARG A 199 -19.70 14.88 6.44
N GLY A 200 -20.36 14.51 5.34
CA GLY A 200 -20.09 13.26 4.63
C GLY A 200 -18.67 13.17 4.10
N ARG A 201 -18.14 14.23 3.46
CA ARG A 201 -16.74 14.25 2.96
C ARG A 201 -15.73 14.15 4.09
N PHE A 202 -15.99 14.84 5.20
CA PHE A 202 -15.15 14.77 6.39
C PHE A 202 -15.09 13.35 6.95
N ILE A 203 -16.24 12.73 7.16
CA ILE A 203 -16.36 11.37 7.69
C ILE A 203 -15.65 10.37 6.75
N VAL A 204 -15.91 10.43 5.45
CA VAL A 204 -15.28 9.52 4.48
C VAL A 204 -13.75 9.65 4.51
N LEU A 205 -13.19 10.87 4.51
CA LEU A 205 -11.74 11.05 4.60
C LEU A 205 -11.18 10.51 5.93
N ALA A 206 -11.86 10.77 7.04
CA ALA A 206 -11.43 10.27 8.34
C ALA A 206 -11.48 8.74 8.41
N LEU A 207 -12.53 8.10 7.85
CA LEU A 207 -12.65 6.64 7.78
C LEU A 207 -11.59 6.01 6.88
N VAL A 208 -11.29 6.59 5.72
CA VAL A 208 -10.25 6.05 4.83
C VAL A 208 -8.86 6.23 5.47
N ALA A 209 -8.61 7.37 6.13
CA ALA A 209 -7.38 7.59 6.88
C ALA A 209 -7.24 6.61 8.07
N PHE A 210 -8.34 6.36 8.79
CA PHE A 210 -8.41 5.32 9.82
C PHE A 210 -8.12 3.93 9.23
N ALA A 211 -8.75 3.58 8.11
CA ALA A 211 -8.54 2.29 7.46
C ALA A 211 -7.07 2.07 7.09
N LEU A 212 -6.39 3.09 6.56
CA LEU A 212 -4.96 3.04 6.28
C LEU A 212 -4.12 2.90 7.56
N ALA A 213 -4.38 3.73 8.57
CA ALA A 213 -3.62 3.71 9.83
C ALA A 213 -3.82 2.41 10.63
N ALA A 214 -5.01 1.83 10.59
CA ALA A 214 -5.37 0.61 11.29
C ALA A 214 -5.11 -0.68 10.48
N SER A 215 -4.63 -0.58 9.25
CA SER A 215 -4.32 -1.75 8.42
C SER A 215 -3.14 -2.56 8.98
N LYS A 216 -2.10 -1.87 9.41
CA LYS A 216 -0.89 -2.45 10.02
C LYS A 216 -0.19 -1.40 10.88
N LEU A 217 0.51 -1.81 11.93
CA LEU A 217 1.21 -0.89 12.83
C LEU A 217 2.15 0.08 12.07
N GLN A 218 2.85 -0.41 11.05
CA GLN A 218 3.75 0.41 10.22
C GLN A 218 3.02 1.49 9.41
N HIS A 219 1.76 1.31 9.02
CA HIS A 219 1.01 2.31 8.25
C HIS A 219 0.37 3.41 9.13
N MET A 220 0.47 3.29 10.46
CA MET A 220 -0.17 4.18 11.41
C MET A 220 0.17 5.66 11.19
N LEU A 221 1.42 5.95 10.83
CA LEU A 221 1.90 7.32 10.63
C LEU A 221 1.66 7.89 9.22
N LEU A 222 1.34 7.04 8.24
CA LEU A 222 1.20 7.47 6.84
C LEU A 222 0.09 8.50 6.62
N PRO A 223 -1.11 8.40 7.22
CA PRO A 223 -2.13 9.44 7.11
C PRO A 223 -1.72 10.78 7.75
N LEU A 224 -0.85 10.78 8.77
CA LEU A 224 -0.29 12.01 9.33
C LEU A 224 0.68 12.70 8.36
N ALA A 225 1.49 11.93 7.63
CA ALA A 225 2.34 12.48 6.58
C ALA A 225 1.50 13.15 5.48
N PHE A 226 0.40 12.53 5.05
CA PHE A 226 -0.56 13.15 4.13
C PHE A 226 -1.25 14.39 4.74
N ALA A 227 -1.60 14.38 6.03
CA ALA A 227 -2.18 15.53 6.70
C ALA A 227 -1.23 16.73 6.69
N LEU A 228 0.06 16.50 6.97
CA LEU A 228 1.09 17.53 6.92
C LEU A 228 1.26 18.07 5.49
N ALA A 229 1.33 17.19 4.49
CA ALA A 229 1.42 17.61 3.08
C ALA A 229 0.24 18.50 2.68
N ILE A 230 -0.99 18.07 3.01
CA ILE A 230 -2.20 18.86 2.73
C ILE A 230 -2.18 20.18 3.50
N LEU A 231 -1.75 20.20 4.75
CA LEU A 231 -1.65 21.43 5.55
C LEU A 231 -0.69 22.42 4.88
N VAL A 232 0.48 21.98 4.43
CA VAL A 232 1.47 22.81 3.73
C VAL A 232 0.91 23.31 2.41
N LEU A 233 0.39 22.42 1.56
CA LEU A 233 -0.18 22.78 0.25
C LEU A 233 -1.32 23.78 0.38
N ASP A 234 -2.20 23.61 1.35
CA ASP A 234 -3.34 24.46 1.56
C ASP A 234 -2.96 25.82 2.18
N ARG A 235 -1.95 25.85 3.07
CA ARG A 235 -1.36 27.08 3.60
C ARG A 235 -0.72 27.93 2.50
N VAL A 236 0.08 27.30 1.65
CA VAL A 236 0.74 27.99 0.52
C VAL A 236 -0.27 28.53 -0.48
N ARG A 237 -1.38 27.83 -0.69
CA ARG A 237 -2.39 28.18 -1.70
C ARG A 237 -3.47 29.14 -1.21
N LEU A 238 -4.11 28.79 -0.10
CA LEU A 238 -5.36 29.42 0.35
C LEU A 238 -5.18 30.27 1.60
N ARG A 239 -4.01 30.23 2.23
CA ARG A 239 -3.74 30.84 3.54
C ARG A 239 -4.75 30.44 4.62
N ARG A 240 -5.36 29.25 4.51
CA ARG A 240 -6.36 28.70 5.44
C ARG A 240 -5.96 27.29 5.88
N THR A 241 -6.26 26.96 7.13
CA THR A 241 -6.21 25.58 7.61
C THR A 241 -7.41 24.85 7.06
N THR A 242 -7.18 23.69 6.43
CA THR A 242 -8.26 22.99 5.77
C THR A 242 -8.82 21.86 6.62
N TRP A 243 -10.11 21.62 6.44
CA TRP A 243 -10.83 20.52 7.05
C TRP A 243 -10.26 19.15 6.63
N ARG A 244 -9.56 19.07 5.47
CA ARG A 244 -8.96 17.82 4.97
C ARG A 244 -7.83 17.34 5.87
N ALA A 245 -6.87 18.22 6.19
CA ALA A 245 -5.79 17.88 7.12
C ALA A 245 -6.35 17.45 8.48
N PHE A 246 -7.40 18.12 8.97
CA PHE A 246 -8.04 17.74 10.24
C PHE A 246 -8.73 16.37 10.17
N ALA A 247 -9.43 16.04 9.06
CA ALA A 247 -10.03 14.73 8.87
C ALA A 247 -8.99 13.61 8.85
N LEU A 248 -7.86 13.83 8.14
CA LEU A 248 -6.75 12.88 8.09
C LEU A 248 -6.12 12.66 9.47
N THR A 249 -5.87 13.75 10.21
CA THR A 249 -5.33 13.67 11.57
C THR A 249 -6.26 12.90 12.50
N LEU A 250 -7.58 13.18 12.45
CA LEU A 250 -8.55 12.44 13.24
C LEU A 250 -8.54 10.94 12.92
N GLY A 251 -8.55 10.58 11.61
CA GLY A 251 -8.46 9.18 11.19
C GLY A 251 -7.18 8.50 11.65
N ALA A 252 -6.03 9.20 11.55
CA ALA A 252 -4.75 8.71 12.04
C ALA A 252 -4.74 8.50 13.56
N LEU A 253 -5.27 9.44 14.34
CA LEU A 253 -5.36 9.32 15.81
C LEU A 253 -6.26 8.16 16.23
N LEU A 254 -7.41 7.98 15.57
CA LEU A 254 -8.28 6.82 15.80
C LEU A 254 -7.58 5.51 15.44
N GLY A 255 -6.83 5.47 14.34
CA GLY A 255 -6.02 4.32 13.94
C GLY A 255 -4.89 4.03 14.94
N ALA A 256 -4.20 5.07 15.42
CA ALA A 256 -3.18 4.92 16.45
C ALA A 256 -3.77 4.38 17.77
N TYR A 257 -4.93 4.88 18.19
CA TYR A 257 -5.64 4.36 19.35
C TYR A 257 -6.04 2.89 19.17
N PHE A 258 -6.54 2.53 17.97
CA PHE A 258 -6.86 1.15 17.63
C PHE A 258 -5.63 0.22 17.74
N GLN A 259 -4.48 0.65 17.20
CA GLN A 259 -3.23 -0.10 17.31
C GLN A 259 -2.72 -0.17 18.76
N PHE A 260 -2.90 0.90 19.54
CA PHE A 260 -2.57 0.88 20.97
C PHE A 260 -3.41 -0.15 21.74
N VAL A 261 -4.73 -0.19 21.53
CA VAL A 261 -5.60 -1.20 22.13
C VAL A 261 -5.18 -2.61 21.73
N GLN A 262 -4.76 -2.81 20.46
CA GLN A 262 -4.23 -4.07 19.97
C GLN A 262 -3.00 -4.51 20.77
N THR A 263 -2.06 -3.59 21.06
CA THR A 263 -0.84 -3.92 21.82
C THR A 263 -1.15 -4.36 23.26
N GLN A 264 -2.22 -3.86 23.85
CA GLN A 264 -2.65 -4.26 25.19
C GLN A 264 -3.34 -5.63 25.24
N ARG A 265 -3.95 -6.08 24.13
CA ARG A 265 -4.66 -7.36 24.07
C ARG A 265 -3.74 -8.56 23.84
N HIS A 266 -2.70 -8.41 23.07
CA HIS A 266 -1.83 -9.50 22.63
C HIS A 266 -0.35 -9.18 22.90
N GLY A 267 -0.02 -8.88 24.17
CA GLY A 267 1.32 -8.45 24.57
C GLY A 267 2.42 -9.39 24.10
N VAL A 268 2.27 -10.70 24.29
CA VAL A 268 3.31 -11.69 23.91
C VAL A 268 3.56 -11.67 22.40
N MET A 269 2.50 -11.69 21.57
CA MET A 269 2.65 -11.63 20.11
C MET A 269 3.31 -10.31 19.67
N ILE A 270 2.86 -9.20 20.20
CA ILE A 270 3.41 -7.87 19.89
C ILE A 270 4.86 -7.76 20.36
N ASP A 271 5.18 -8.28 21.54
CA ASP A 271 6.56 -8.30 22.06
C ASP A 271 7.47 -9.14 21.18
N THR A 272 7.01 -10.30 20.70
CA THR A 272 7.75 -11.12 19.74
C THR A 272 8.01 -10.36 18.45
N ILE A 273 6.97 -9.76 17.83
CA ILE A 273 7.11 -8.94 16.62
C ILE A 273 8.11 -7.80 16.86
N ARG A 274 8.02 -7.12 18.00
CA ARG A 274 8.93 -6.02 18.36
C ARG A 274 10.37 -6.49 18.47
N GLN A 275 10.64 -7.65 19.06
CA GLN A 275 11.98 -8.23 19.17
C GLN A 275 12.57 -8.55 17.81
N TYR A 276 11.81 -9.19 16.91
CA TYR A 276 12.25 -9.48 15.54
C TYR A 276 12.55 -8.20 14.78
N ASN A 277 11.63 -7.24 14.76
CA ASN A 277 11.83 -5.97 14.09
C ASN A 277 13.00 -5.17 14.69
N SER A 278 13.24 -5.26 16.00
CA SER A 278 14.40 -4.62 16.64
C SER A 278 15.71 -5.25 16.19
N ALA A 279 15.77 -6.58 16.11
CA ALA A 279 16.94 -7.29 15.60
C ALA A 279 17.19 -6.94 14.11
N ASP A 280 16.13 -6.88 13.31
CA ASP A 280 16.23 -6.50 11.90
C ASP A 280 16.78 -5.08 11.75
N VAL A 281 16.27 -4.09 12.49
CA VAL A 281 16.81 -2.73 12.47
C VAL A 281 18.29 -2.69 12.92
N VAL A 282 18.61 -3.37 14.00
CA VAL A 282 19.99 -3.35 14.53
C VAL A 282 20.95 -4.01 13.54
N PHE A 283 20.65 -5.22 13.08
CA PHE A 283 21.61 -6.02 12.31
C PHE A 283 21.57 -5.79 10.81
N THR A 284 20.46 -5.30 10.24
CA THR A 284 20.40 -5.02 8.79
C THR A 284 20.59 -3.54 8.46
N ALA A 285 20.35 -2.64 9.42
CA ALA A 285 20.40 -1.20 9.18
C ALA A 285 21.52 -0.48 9.95
N LEU A 286 21.57 -0.61 11.28
CA LEU A 286 22.49 0.18 12.08
C LEU A 286 23.93 -0.37 12.06
N VAL A 287 24.11 -1.63 12.42
CA VAL A 287 25.44 -2.28 12.56
C VAL A 287 26.20 -2.32 11.24
N PRO A 288 25.60 -2.69 10.07
CA PRO A 288 26.35 -2.72 8.80
C PRO A 288 26.81 -1.34 8.31
N LEU A 289 26.18 -0.28 8.78
CA LEU A 289 26.47 1.09 8.35
C LEU A 289 27.31 1.87 9.36
N ALA A 290 27.57 1.30 10.54
CA ALA A 290 28.41 1.92 11.55
C ALA A 290 29.90 1.84 11.16
N GLU A 291 30.68 2.85 11.53
CA GLU A 291 32.15 2.84 11.38
C GLU A 291 32.77 1.87 12.37
N ASN A 292 32.22 1.79 13.57
CA ASN A 292 32.61 0.84 14.61
C ASN A 292 31.32 0.11 15.12
N PRO A 293 31.01 -1.08 14.62
CA PRO A 293 29.85 -1.86 15.01
C PRO A 293 29.74 -2.15 16.50
N GLU A 294 30.85 -2.55 17.12
CA GLU A 294 30.91 -2.93 18.55
C GLU A 294 30.64 -1.71 19.45
N ALA A 295 31.25 -0.57 19.12
CA ALA A 295 31.05 0.67 19.87
C ALA A 295 29.59 1.15 19.75
N LEU A 296 29.00 1.06 18.56
CA LEU A 296 27.57 1.39 18.36
C LEU A 296 26.66 0.48 19.19
N LEU A 297 26.92 -0.83 19.19
CA LEU A 297 26.12 -1.79 19.97
C LEU A 297 26.19 -1.48 21.47
N ALA A 298 27.42 -1.23 22.01
CA ALA A 298 27.61 -0.83 23.40
C ALA A 298 26.85 0.47 23.74
N GLU A 299 26.89 1.46 22.83
CA GLU A 299 26.21 2.75 22.99
C GLU A 299 24.68 2.62 23.06
N ILE A 300 24.09 1.72 22.27
CA ILE A 300 22.64 1.48 22.29
C ILE A 300 22.21 0.45 23.34
N GLY A 301 23.16 -0.07 24.14
CA GLY A 301 22.92 -0.98 25.24
C GLY A 301 22.70 -2.44 24.80
N ILE A 302 23.33 -2.86 23.73
CA ILE A 302 23.34 -4.23 23.20
C ILE A 302 24.76 -4.79 23.33
N ASP A 303 24.88 -6.10 23.56
CA ASP A 303 26.19 -6.76 23.69
C ASP A 303 27.07 -6.52 22.43
N PRO A 304 28.26 -5.93 22.55
CA PRO A 304 29.17 -5.70 21.44
C PRO A 304 29.53 -6.98 20.67
N GLY A 305 29.58 -8.15 21.34
CA GLY A 305 29.84 -9.44 20.73
C GLY A 305 28.83 -9.81 19.65
N CYS A 306 27.65 -9.18 19.63
CA CYS A 306 26.62 -9.38 18.62
C CYS A 306 26.96 -8.74 17.26
N ALA A 307 28.05 -8.00 17.12
CA ALA A 307 28.51 -7.47 15.84
C ALA A 307 28.72 -8.55 14.76
N ILE A 308 28.96 -9.81 15.17
CA ILE A 308 29.05 -10.98 14.27
C ILE A 308 27.77 -11.24 13.46
N TYR A 309 26.63 -10.73 13.93
CA TYR A 309 25.34 -10.87 13.24
C TYR A 309 25.05 -9.72 12.25
N SER A 310 26.04 -8.86 11.99
CA SER A 310 25.90 -7.79 10.99
C SER A 310 25.40 -8.31 9.64
N GLY A 311 24.36 -7.70 9.09
CA GLY A 311 23.72 -8.11 7.83
C GLY A 311 22.76 -9.30 7.94
N LYS A 312 22.62 -9.92 9.13
CA LYS A 312 21.65 -11.02 9.35
C LYS A 312 20.26 -10.48 9.66
N ARG A 313 19.27 -11.11 9.08
CA ARG A 313 17.85 -10.88 9.42
C ARG A 313 17.51 -11.63 10.71
N ALA A 314 16.49 -11.18 11.44
CA ALA A 314 16.13 -11.75 12.74
C ALA A 314 15.88 -13.27 12.68
N TRP A 315 15.26 -13.77 11.62
CA TRP A 315 14.99 -15.21 11.44
C TRP A 315 16.22 -16.03 11.00
N GLN A 316 17.35 -15.40 10.76
CA GLN A 316 18.64 -16.03 10.47
C GLN A 316 19.53 -16.14 11.71
N LEU A 317 19.05 -15.65 12.85
CA LEU A 317 19.75 -15.80 14.13
C LEU A 317 19.62 -17.25 14.63
N PRO A 318 20.59 -17.73 15.44
CA PRO A 318 20.60 -19.12 15.88
C PRO A 318 19.49 -19.46 16.88
N ASP A 319 18.92 -18.48 17.57
CA ASP A 319 17.80 -18.61 18.53
C ASP A 319 16.95 -17.34 18.46
N LEU A 320 15.96 -17.22 19.34
CA LEU A 320 15.16 -16.00 19.50
C LEU A 320 16.09 -14.78 19.71
N PRO A 321 15.75 -13.61 19.16
CA PRO A 321 16.64 -12.44 19.20
C PRO A 321 17.13 -12.07 20.59
N ASP A 322 16.26 -12.14 21.61
CA ASP A 322 16.57 -11.83 23.00
C ASP A 322 17.55 -12.83 23.66
N ARG A 323 17.52 -14.08 23.23
CA ARG A 323 18.44 -15.14 23.70
C ARG A 323 19.77 -15.11 22.95
N THR A 324 19.73 -14.68 21.70
CA THR A 324 20.94 -14.56 20.87
C THR A 324 21.78 -13.37 21.29
N CYS A 325 21.14 -12.24 21.61
CA CYS A 325 21.81 -10.99 21.89
C CYS A 325 21.21 -10.26 23.10
N ALA A 326 21.95 -10.21 24.19
CA ALA A 326 21.56 -9.44 25.36
C ALA A 326 21.37 -7.96 25.01
N GLY A 327 20.28 -7.38 25.51
CA GLY A 327 19.95 -5.97 25.31
C GLY A 327 18.95 -5.70 24.17
N LEU A 328 18.69 -6.63 23.25
CA LEU A 328 17.72 -6.43 22.17
C LEU A 328 16.30 -6.19 22.70
N VAL A 329 15.88 -6.88 23.77
CA VAL A 329 14.56 -6.67 24.41
C VAL A 329 14.37 -5.22 24.88
N SER A 330 15.46 -4.61 25.35
CA SER A 330 15.46 -3.23 25.88
C SER A 330 15.68 -2.18 24.79
N PHE A 331 15.90 -2.59 23.53
CA PHE A 331 16.07 -1.66 22.42
C PHE A 331 14.75 -0.98 22.08
N THR A 332 14.80 0.35 21.98
CA THR A 332 13.63 1.19 21.74
C THR A 332 13.84 2.11 20.56
N ARG A 333 12.75 2.59 19.96
CA ARG A 333 12.79 3.59 18.87
C ARG A 333 13.51 4.88 19.28
N SER A 334 13.45 5.27 20.55
CA SER A 334 14.22 6.43 21.04
C SER A 334 15.74 6.20 20.99
N ARG A 335 16.21 4.99 21.31
CA ARG A 335 17.62 4.61 21.16
C ARG A 335 18.05 4.57 19.71
N GLU A 336 17.21 4.04 18.82
CA GLU A 336 17.43 4.05 17.37
C GLU A 336 17.60 5.48 16.83
N ILE A 337 16.62 6.35 17.09
CA ILE A 337 16.67 7.75 16.67
C ILE A 337 17.89 8.44 17.28
N GLY A 338 18.19 8.18 18.55
CA GLY A 338 19.39 8.68 19.22
C GLY A 338 20.68 8.26 18.52
N ALA A 339 20.79 7.00 18.10
CA ALA A 339 21.94 6.50 17.34
C ALA A 339 22.07 7.21 15.98
N LEU A 340 20.96 7.34 15.23
CA LEU A 340 20.96 8.05 13.94
C LEU A 340 21.34 9.53 14.06
N LEU A 341 20.97 10.19 15.16
CA LEU A 341 21.34 11.58 15.41
C LEU A 341 22.81 11.74 15.80
N ARG A 342 23.39 10.80 16.56
CA ARG A 342 24.80 10.82 16.93
C ARG A 342 25.73 10.35 15.81
N HIS A 343 25.22 9.48 14.92
CA HIS A 343 25.93 8.97 13.74
C HIS A 343 25.23 9.39 12.45
N PRO A 344 25.26 10.69 12.10
CA PRO A 344 24.44 11.25 11.00
C PRO A 344 24.81 10.69 9.61
N SER A 345 25.95 10.03 9.46
CA SER A 345 26.37 9.33 8.23
C SER A 345 25.55 8.06 7.97
N ILE A 346 24.93 7.47 9.00
CA ILE A 346 24.12 6.24 8.85
C ILE A 346 22.83 6.53 8.08
N ALA A 347 22.11 7.59 8.43
CA ALA A 347 20.78 7.85 7.87
C ALA A 347 20.75 7.97 6.33
N PRO A 348 21.62 8.77 5.65
CA PRO A 348 21.62 8.83 4.18
C PRO A 348 22.06 7.52 3.53
N ARG A 349 23.00 6.78 4.13
CA ARG A 349 23.44 5.46 3.65
C ARG A 349 22.33 4.43 3.80
N LEU A 350 21.59 4.45 4.91
CA LEU A 350 20.44 3.60 5.14
C LEU A 350 19.33 3.89 4.11
N PHE A 351 19.03 5.17 3.86
CA PHE A 351 18.05 5.56 2.86
C PHE A 351 18.45 5.10 1.45
N ALA A 352 19.71 5.29 1.06
CA ALA A 352 20.23 4.84 -0.23
C ALA A 352 20.14 3.31 -0.39
N ASN A 353 20.54 2.56 0.64
CA ASN A 353 20.41 1.10 0.65
C ASN A 353 18.94 0.67 0.65
N GLY A 354 18.05 1.38 1.34
CA GLY A 354 16.62 1.15 1.31
C GLY A 354 16.00 1.31 -0.07
N VAL A 355 16.41 2.34 -0.82
CA VAL A 355 15.98 2.54 -2.22
C VAL A 355 16.40 1.36 -3.09
N LEU A 356 17.62 0.84 -2.92
CA LEU A 356 18.10 -0.33 -3.67
C LEU A 356 17.39 -1.62 -3.23
N ALA A 357 17.10 -1.77 -1.94
CA ALA A 357 16.43 -2.94 -1.35
C ALA A 357 14.92 -3.01 -1.67
N LEU A 358 14.33 -1.96 -2.26
CA LEU A 358 12.95 -2.04 -2.76
C LEU A 358 12.78 -3.15 -3.80
N ASP A 359 13.85 -3.52 -4.46
CA ASP A 359 14.10 -4.64 -5.37
C ASP A 359 12.82 -5.25 -5.97
N PRO A 360 12.42 -4.74 -7.01
CA PRO A 360 11.15 -4.44 -7.66
C PRO A 360 9.92 -5.10 -7.02
N TRP A 361 9.71 -4.84 -5.76
CA TRP A 361 8.63 -5.30 -4.87
C TRP A 361 8.30 -6.80 -4.87
N LEU A 362 9.17 -7.62 -5.40
CA LEU A 362 9.07 -9.09 -5.28
C LEU A 362 9.87 -9.54 -4.05
N ALA A 363 9.22 -9.58 -2.90
CA ALA A 363 9.86 -9.97 -1.65
C ALA A 363 10.47 -11.38 -1.71
N ASP A 364 11.75 -11.52 -1.36
CA ASP A 364 12.50 -12.78 -1.46
C ASP A 364 12.28 -13.72 -0.28
N ASN A 365 11.77 -13.19 0.82
CA ASN A 365 11.66 -13.87 2.10
C ASN A 365 10.30 -14.52 2.35
N ILE A 366 9.42 -14.54 1.34
CA ILE A 366 8.10 -15.15 1.39
C ILE A 366 7.88 -16.07 0.18
N GLY A 367 6.94 -17.01 0.30
CA GLY A 367 6.58 -17.91 -0.79
C GLY A 367 5.89 -17.18 -1.94
N HIS A 368 6.09 -17.66 -3.16
CA HIS A 368 5.47 -17.12 -4.36
C HIS A 368 4.64 -18.17 -5.11
N VAL A 369 4.99 -19.43 -4.97
CA VAL A 369 4.41 -20.54 -5.72
C VAL A 369 3.96 -21.63 -4.74
N GLU A 370 2.70 -22.05 -4.83
CA GLU A 370 2.14 -23.09 -3.98
C GLU A 370 2.96 -24.36 -4.03
N GLY A 371 3.20 -24.97 -2.84
CA GLY A 371 3.96 -26.21 -2.68
C GLY A 371 5.47 -26.07 -2.90
N ARG A 372 5.99 -24.85 -3.10
CA ARG A 372 7.41 -24.62 -3.41
C ARG A 372 8.00 -23.51 -2.57
N GLN A 373 8.77 -23.89 -1.57
CA GLN A 373 9.40 -22.96 -0.65
C GLN A 373 10.28 -21.95 -1.39
N PHE A 374 9.96 -20.65 -1.20
CA PHE A 374 10.73 -19.52 -1.72
C PHE A 374 10.99 -19.53 -3.24
N GLU A 375 10.30 -20.40 -4.01
CA GLU A 375 10.39 -20.33 -5.45
C GLU A 375 9.79 -19.05 -5.97
N LYS A 376 10.51 -18.39 -6.88
CA LYS A 376 10.08 -17.13 -7.48
C LYS A 376 9.11 -17.37 -8.63
N LEU A 377 8.35 -16.33 -8.96
CA LEU A 377 7.48 -16.34 -10.13
C LEU A 377 8.23 -16.77 -11.40
N PRO A 378 7.65 -17.70 -12.19
CA PRO A 378 8.26 -18.14 -13.45
C PRO A 378 8.56 -16.95 -14.41
N PRO A 379 9.62 -17.04 -15.21
CA PRO A 379 9.94 -16.02 -16.21
C PRO A 379 8.81 -15.71 -17.21
N SER A 380 7.90 -16.65 -17.42
CA SER A 380 6.73 -16.48 -18.31
C SER A 380 5.68 -15.53 -17.77
N VAL A 381 5.65 -15.24 -16.47
CA VAL A 381 4.71 -14.28 -15.88
C VAL A 381 5.25 -12.86 -16.05
N PRO A 382 4.62 -12.00 -16.88
CA PRO A 382 5.12 -10.64 -17.13
C PRO A 382 4.85 -9.76 -15.92
N THR A 383 5.90 -9.16 -15.35
CA THR A 383 5.83 -8.18 -14.28
C THR A 383 6.68 -6.95 -14.60
N LEU A 384 6.21 -5.77 -14.18
CA LEU A 384 6.98 -4.52 -14.29
C LEU A 384 8.25 -4.56 -13.42
N GLY A 385 8.27 -5.39 -12.39
CA GLY A 385 9.44 -5.58 -11.54
C GLY A 385 10.67 -6.09 -12.29
N ARG A 386 10.53 -6.97 -13.30
CA ARG A 386 11.68 -7.55 -14.00
C ARG A 386 12.55 -6.54 -14.73
N PRO A 387 12.01 -5.64 -15.59
CA PRO A 387 12.85 -4.62 -16.22
C PRO A 387 13.46 -3.66 -15.20
N LEU A 388 12.76 -3.36 -14.10
CA LEU A 388 13.30 -2.53 -13.02
C LEU A 388 14.44 -3.23 -12.29
N HIS A 389 14.35 -4.55 -12.08
CA HIS A 389 15.43 -5.36 -11.51
C HIS A 389 16.63 -5.50 -12.47
N ALA A 390 16.36 -5.78 -13.74
CA ALA A 390 17.42 -5.93 -14.75
C ALA A 390 18.21 -4.64 -14.97
N PHE A 391 17.57 -3.48 -14.78
CA PHE A 391 18.16 -2.17 -14.99
C PHE A 391 17.93 -1.26 -13.77
N ALA A 392 18.82 -1.35 -12.77
CA ALA A 392 18.72 -0.57 -11.51
C ALA A 392 18.59 0.95 -11.77
N TRP A 393 19.22 1.49 -12.83
CA TRP A 393 19.05 2.88 -13.21
C TRP A 393 17.61 3.24 -13.58
N LEU A 394 16.84 2.29 -14.12
CA LEU A 394 15.44 2.51 -14.48
C LEU A 394 14.57 2.65 -13.22
N GLN A 395 14.82 1.85 -12.18
CA GLN A 395 14.20 1.99 -10.87
C GLN A 395 14.54 3.34 -10.24
N LEU A 396 15.83 3.71 -10.22
CA LEU A 396 16.25 5.00 -9.70
C LEU A 396 15.63 6.17 -10.46
N ALA A 397 15.55 6.10 -11.78
CA ALA A 397 14.89 7.10 -12.60
C ALA A 397 13.40 7.21 -12.27
N LEU A 398 12.70 6.07 -12.17
CA LEU A 398 11.29 6.02 -11.79
C LEU A 398 11.04 6.71 -10.45
N LEU A 399 11.87 6.46 -9.45
CA LEU A 399 11.73 7.05 -8.11
C LEU A 399 12.15 8.52 -8.06
N ALA A 400 13.17 8.92 -8.84
CA ALA A 400 13.63 10.30 -8.90
C ALA A 400 12.67 11.24 -9.64
N MET A 401 11.97 10.75 -10.68
CA MET A 401 11.10 11.58 -11.51
C MET A 401 10.04 12.39 -10.72
N PRO A 402 9.23 11.82 -9.81
CA PRO A 402 8.26 12.61 -9.06
C PRO A 402 8.93 13.62 -8.11
N ILE A 403 10.10 13.31 -7.54
CA ILE A 403 10.86 14.21 -6.67
C ILE A 403 11.38 15.41 -7.46
N LEU A 404 12.01 15.17 -8.60
CA LEU A 404 12.48 16.22 -9.49
C LEU A 404 11.33 17.07 -10.05
N ALA A 405 10.22 16.43 -10.40
CA ALA A 405 9.02 17.14 -10.84
C ALA A 405 8.46 18.04 -9.74
N LEU A 406 8.43 17.58 -8.49
CA LEU A 406 8.02 18.40 -7.36
C LEU A 406 8.95 19.62 -7.19
N ALA A 407 10.26 19.42 -7.21
CA ALA A 407 11.23 20.50 -7.11
C ALA A 407 11.01 21.56 -8.23
N VAL A 408 10.85 21.12 -9.48
CA VAL A 408 10.56 22.00 -10.62
C VAL A 408 9.24 22.77 -10.43
N LEU A 409 8.19 22.09 -9.92
CA LEU A 409 6.87 22.72 -9.68
C LEU A 409 6.91 23.74 -8.55
N LEU A 410 7.80 23.58 -7.57
CA LEU A 410 7.98 24.52 -6.47
C LEU A 410 8.81 25.74 -6.85
N ILE A 411 9.85 25.56 -7.67
CA ILE A 411 10.78 26.63 -8.06
C ILE A 411 10.18 27.56 -9.12
N ARG A 412 9.40 27.05 -10.06
CA ARG A 412 8.85 27.85 -11.16
C ARG A 412 7.82 28.86 -10.68
N PRO A 413 8.07 30.18 -10.87
CA PRO A 413 7.09 31.23 -10.54
C PRO A 413 5.90 31.19 -11.50
N GLY A 414 4.68 31.46 -11.01
CA GLY A 414 3.51 31.64 -11.86
C GLY A 414 2.22 30.96 -11.36
N PRO A 415 1.12 31.03 -12.12
CA PRO A 415 -0.24 30.58 -11.71
C PRO A 415 -0.35 29.08 -11.42
N ARG A 416 0.74 28.32 -11.62
CA ARG A 416 0.84 26.86 -11.36
C ARG A 416 0.82 26.49 -9.88
N LYS A 417 1.03 27.43 -8.94
CA LYS A 417 0.93 27.18 -7.48
C LYS A 417 -0.41 26.59 -7.02
N GLY A 418 -1.42 26.58 -7.88
CA GLY A 418 -2.72 25.96 -7.64
C GLY A 418 -3.02 24.73 -8.53
N SER A 419 -2.03 24.16 -9.22
CA SER A 419 -2.28 23.07 -10.17
C SER A 419 -2.56 21.72 -9.49
N VAL A 420 -3.41 20.90 -10.10
CA VAL A 420 -3.63 19.49 -9.68
C VAL A 420 -2.32 18.68 -9.73
N ALA A 421 -1.45 19.04 -10.69
CA ALA A 421 -0.16 18.37 -10.84
C ALA A 421 0.74 18.56 -9.61
N LEU A 422 0.79 19.76 -9.03
CA LEU A 422 1.53 20.02 -7.80
C LEU A 422 0.99 19.17 -6.64
N ASP A 423 -0.33 19.15 -6.45
CA ASP A 423 -0.95 18.38 -5.37
C ASP A 423 -0.69 16.88 -5.54
N ALA A 424 -0.91 16.34 -6.75
CA ALA A 424 -0.69 14.94 -7.06
C ALA A 424 0.78 14.55 -6.83
N THR A 425 1.72 15.35 -7.36
CA THR A 425 3.15 15.09 -7.22
C THR A 425 3.60 15.17 -5.75
N ALA A 426 3.12 16.16 -5.00
CA ALA A 426 3.46 16.29 -3.58
C ALA A 426 2.91 15.11 -2.75
N LEU A 427 1.68 14.67 -2.99
CA LEU A 427 1.09 13.52 -2.30
C LEU A 427 1.85 12.23 -2.61
N VAL A 428 2.25 12.01 -3.87
CA VAL A 428 3.06 10.86 -4.28
C VAL A 428 4.43 10.88 -3.62
N VAL A 429 5.14 12.01 -3.66
CA VAL A 429 6.47 12.12 -3.03
C VAL A 429 6.39 11.89 -1.53
N VAL A 430 5.34 12.42 -0.86
CA VAL A 430 5.12 12.16 0.56
C VAL A 430 4.81 10.68 0.82
N ALA A 431 3.99 10.04 -0.01
CA ALA A 431 3.73 8.60 0.11
C ALA A 431 5.05 7.80 0.00
N MET A 432 5.88 8.11 -1.00
CA MET A 432 7.16 7.42 -1.22
C MET A 432 8.12 7.60 -0.03
N ILE A 433 8.38 8.84 0.38
CA ILE A 433 9.35 9.14 1.44
C ILE A 433 8.85 8.61 2.80
N ALA A 434 7.58 8.82 3.12
CA ALA A 434 7.02 8.36 4.39
C ALA A 434 6.98 6.83 4.46
N THR A 435 6.55 6.14 3.41
CA THR A 435 6.52 4.67 3.39
C THR A 435 7.92 4.09 3.54
N LEU A 436 8.90 4.58 2.75
CA LEU A 436 10.27 4.10 2.85
C LEU A 436 10.87 4.39 4.23
N GLY A 437 10.71 5.61 4.74
CA GLY A 437 11.21 5.99 6.07
C GLY A 437 10.59 5.13 7.18
N ILE A 438 9.29 4.88 7.13
CA ILE A 438 8.60 4.03 8.10
C ILE A 438 9.10 2.57 8.00
N ALA A 439 9.30 2.03 6.79
CA ALA A 439 9.83 0.69 6.60
C ALA A 439 11.25 0.56 7.20
N LEU A 440 12.14 1.49 6.86
CA LEU A 440 13.52 1.47 7.33
C LEU A 440 13.65 1.62 8.85
N LEU A 441 12.88 2.52 9.44
CA LEU A 441 12.84 2.69 10.90
C LEU A 441 12.05 1.56 11.58
N GLY A 442 11.15 0.87 10.87
CA GLY A 442 10.31 -0.20 11.41
C GLY A 442 11.00 -1.54 11.48
N ASP A 443 11.77 -1.88 10.45
CA ASP A 443 12.24 -3.24 10.17
C ASP A 443 13.62 -3.26 9.48
N GLY A 444 14.30 -2.13 9.43
CA GLY A 444 15.60 -2.01 8.77
C GLY A 444 15.52 -2.33 7.28
N LEU A 445 16.48 -3.13 6.81
CA LEU A 445 16.53 -3.60 5.42
C LEU A 445 15.98 -5.02 5.22
N ALA A 446 15.43 -5.63 6.27
CA ALA A 446 15.07 -7.05 6.25
C ALA A 446 13.92 -7.36 5.29
N ASP A 447 12.92 -6.49 5.20
CA ASP A 447 11.66 -6.73 4.47
C ASP A 447 11.19 -5.52 3.65
N VAL A 448 12.14 -4.70 3.17
CA VAL A 448 11.85 -3.44 2.47
C VAL A 448 11.02 -3.67 1.19
N ALA A 449 11.26 -4.76 0.46
CA ALA A 449 10.52 -5.07 -0.76
C ALA A 449 9.00 -5.25 -0.48
N LYS A 450 8.63 -5.92 0.61
CA LYS A 450 7.23 -6.10 1.02
C LYS A 450 6.65 -4.83 1.65
N GLN A 451 7.37 -4.26 2.63
CA GLN A 451 6.87 -3.12 3.39
C GLN A 451 6.88 -1.82 2.60
N GLY A 452 7.82 -1.70 1.65
CA GLY A 452 7.99 -0.53 0.78
C GLY A 452 7.23 -0.59 -0.54
N HIS A 453 6.37 -1.61 -0.79
CA HIS A 453 5.66 -1.77 -2.08
C HIS A 453 4.90 -0.50 -2.51
N LEU A 454 4.29 0.24 -1.57
CA LEU A 454 3.61 1.50 -1.85
C LEU A 454 4.53 2.57 -2.45
N VAL A 455 5.85 2.48 -2.28
CA VAL A 455 6.82 3.43 -2.88
C VAL A 455 6.83 3.30 -4.40
N ILE A 456 6.97 2.08 -4.88
CA ILE A 456 6.98 1.78 -6.33
C ILE A 456 5.59 2.01 -6.94
N ASP A 457 4.54 1.59 -6.24
CA ASP A 457 3.15 1.81 -6.67
C ASP A 457 2.82 3.29 -6.84
N ALA A 458 3.24 4.13 -5.89
CA ALA A 458 3.03 5.56 -5.96
C ALA A 458 3.79 6.19 -7.15
N ALA A 459 5.04 5.79 -7.38
CA ALA A 459 5.83 6.28 -8.51
C ALA A 459 5.23 5.86 -9.86
N LEU A 460 4.80 4.60 -10.00
CA LEU A 460 4.14 4.10 -11.21
C LEU A 460 2.78 4.77 -11.43
N ALA A 461 1.98 4.94 -10.37
CA ALA A 461 0.70 5.62 -10.46
C ALA A 461 0.87 7.08 -10.93
N TRP A 462 1.91 7.77 -10.42
CA TRP A 462 2.24 9.12 -10.85
C TRP A 462 2.64 9.16 -12.32
N LEU A 463 3.48 8.24 -12.77
CA LEU A 463 3.90 8.14 -14.18
C LEU A 463 2.72 7.83 -15.09
N ALA A 464 1.92 6.81 -14.76
CA ALA A 464 0.74 6.41 -15.54
C ALA A 464 -0.29 7.56 -15.64
N ALA A 465 -0.61 8.21 -14.51
CA ALA A 465 -1.51 9.35 -14.50
C ALA A 465 -0.95 10.53 -15.32
N GLY A 466 0.35 10.81 -15.19
CA GLY A 466 1.02 11.87 -15.94
C GLY A 466 0.97 11.66 -17.45
N LEU A 467 1.18 10.43 -17.92
CA LEU A 467 1.07 10.06 -19.34
C LEU A 467 -0.37 10.20 -19.84
N MET A 468 -1.36 9.67 -19.11
CA MET A 468 -2.77 9.74 -19.49
C MET A 468 -3.31 11.17 -19.52
N MET A 469 -2.83 12.05 -18.63
CA MET A 469 -3.22 13.46 -18.61
C MET A 469 -2.68 14.26 -19.81
N ARG A 470 -1.67 13.77 -20.52
CA ARG A 470 -1.11 14.37 -21.74
C ARG A 470 -1.85 13.96 -23.02
N VAL A 471 -2.61 12.86 -23.00
CA VAL A 471 -3.40 12.42 -24.14
C VAL A 471 -4.39 13.54 -24.54
N PRO A 472 -4.39 14.00 -25.83
CA PRO A 472 -5.25 15.08 -26.27
C PRO A 472 -6.71 14.59 -26.37
N ILE A 473 -7.41 14.67 -25.26
CA ILE A 473 -8.89 14.60 -25.26
C ILE A 473 -9.34 16.06 -25.45
N GLU A 474 -9.67 16.45 -26.68
CA GLU A 474 -10.12 17.81 -26.98
C GLU A 474 -11.26 18.21 -26.05
N ARG A 475 -11.17 19.40 -25.50
CA ARG A 475 -12.27 19.98 -24.69
C ARG A 475 -13.51 19.99 -25.58
N ALA A 476 -14.62 19.43 -25.10
CA ALA A 476 -15.92 19.69 -25.73
C ALA A 476 -16.07 21.21 -25.76
N SER A 477 -15.96 21.78 -26.94
CA SER A 477 -16.30 23.18 -27.18
C SER A 477 -17.72 23.35 -26.64
N THR A 478 -17.88 24.13 -25.59
CA THR A 478 -19.16 24.74 -25.24
C THR A 478 -19.46 25.77 -26.33
N ALA A 479 -19.78 25.27 -27.52
CA ALA A 479 -20.36 26.07 -28.58
C ALA A 479 -21.82 26.35 -28.22
N THR A 480 -22.02 27.22 -27.30
CA THR A 480 -23.21 28.08 -27.18
C THR A 480 -22.73 29.41 -26.65
N GLU A 481 -21.85 30.08 -27.42
CA GLU A 481 -21.94 31.55 -27.46
C GLU A 481 -23.32 31.84 -28.05
N ARG A 482 -24.28 32.10 -27.19
CA ARG A 482 -25.46 32.86 -27.63
C ARG A 482 -24.94 34.18 -28.22
N PRO A 483 -25.33 34.52 -29.45
CA PRO A 483 -25.03 35.84 -29.96
C PRO A 483 -25.54 36.88 -28.97
N PRO A 484 -24.83 38.01 -28.75
CA PRO A 484 -25.31 39.08 -27.91
C PRO A 484 -26.69 39.54 -28.42
N PRO A 485 -27.64 39.87 -27.53
CA PRO A 485 -28.92 40.39 -27.95
C PRO A 485 -28.67 41.67 -28.78
N PRO A 486 -29.45 41.91 -29.84
CA PRO A 486 -29.30 43.11 -30.65
C PRO A 486 -29.53 44.34 -29.76
N ASN A 487 -28.62 45.32 -29.88
CA ASN A 487 -28.73 46.62 -29.25
C ASN A 487 -30.08 47.24 -29.62
N GLU A 488 -31.00 47.32 -28.67
CA GLU A 488 -32.12 48.24 -28.69
C GLU A 488 -31.68 49.63 -28.21
N ASP A 489 -30.95 50.31 -29.07
CA ASP A 489 -30.76 51.77 -28.93
C ASP A 489 -30.90 52.41 -30.30
N THR A 490 -32.16 52.65 -30.67
CA THR A 490 -32.58 53.73 -31.58
C THR A 490 -34.09 53.92 -31.49
N ARG A 491 -34.56 54.68 -30.50
CA ARG A 491 -35.60 55.69 -30.69
C ARG A 491 -35.69 56.60 -29.47
#